data_efd9bd9e6e886d9c95decbdd656594b2
#
_entry.id   efd9bd9e6e886d9c95decbdd656594b2
#
_cell.length_a   1.000
_cell.length_b   1.000
_cell.length_c   1.000
_cell.angle_alpha   90.00
_cell.angle_beta   90.00
_cell.angle_gamma   90.00
#
_symmetry.space_group_name_H-M   'P 1'
#
loop_
_entity.id
_entity.type
_entity.pdbx_description
1 polymer ?
#
loop_
_entity_poly.entity_id
_entity_poly.type
_entity_poly.pdbx_seq_one_letter_code
_entity_poly.pdbx_strand_id
1 'polypeptide(L)'
;MPTTFDCPSCGQRLEVDCDDASVLGTELTCPTCSVAFDVDDGILHRKPVAQVTERTPAPKDDTSTHKWRSIVQECRNYVPIIEGSTRFGAGLLVSSNGFIITNAHVVEGLQVLLVSLHDGTKTKAALVHRHECVDLAIIKASIQAPKFFELTERLAVGYDAGDEVLAIGHPRGLSFTATRGIISESNRTMSDGVFVQTDVAINPGNSGGPLLDACGNLVGLNTQKREDSQGLGFAIPCRQVLEYWQEFNKLYQAGKLSVPSDEQIARMEQTLSPGEILESAAQLAGLSLEKRDTETGNMWAVTTPNGDFFGVFFDDKRLTLLRNIGDLDEDHLNDPQFLVQLLRWHDDMDMVRFLITDGNALWFDHGRSSEDLDVSEVCKAFLAMADAVDSYRAQLKRHLEA
;
A
#
# COMPACT_ATOMS: atom_id res chain seq x y z
N MET A 1 18.84 -1.41 -54.35
CA MET A 1 17.80 -2.28 -53.68
C MET A 1 17.61 -1.72 -52.29
N PRO A 2 16.40 -1.54 -51.81
CA PRO A 2 16.22 -1.04 -50.46
C PRO A 2 16.87 -1.97 -49.44
N THR A 3 17.67 -1.43 -48.56
CA THR A 3 18.29 -2.18 -47.46
C THR A 3 17.35 -2.16 -46.25
N THR A 4 17.13 -3.35 -45.68
CA THR A 4 16.23 -3.46 -44.52
C THR A 4 17.03 -3.63 -43.25
N PHE A 5 16.66 -2.90 -42.22
CA PHE A 5 17.25 -2.97 -40.87
C PHE A 5 16.14 -3.22 -39.84
N ASP A 6 16.45 -3.95 -38.80
CA ASP A 6 15.55 -4.06 -37.66
C ASP A 6 15.91 -2.99 -36.62
N CYS A 7 14.92 -2.22 -36.18
CA CYS A 7 15.14 -1.18 -35.15
C CYS A 7 15.71 -1.82 -33.87
N PRO A 8 16.90 -1.45 -33.41
CA PRO A 8 17.54 -2.06 -32.26
C PRO A 8 16.84 -1.70 -30.92
N SER A 9 15.83 -0.80 -30.96
CA SER A 9 15.06 -0.42 -29.78
C SER A 9 13.73 -1.15 -29.64
N CYS A 10 13.01 -1.41 -30.77
CA CYS A 10 11.68 -2.03 -30.74
C CYS A 10 11.52 -3.22 -31.70
N GLY A 11 12.55 -3.58 -32.46
CA GLY A 11 12.53 -4.72 -33.41
C GLY A 11 11.71 -4.47 -34.69
N GLN A 12 11.16 -3.26 -34.90
CA GLN A 12 10.41 -2.93 -36.10
C GLN A 12 11.34 -2.93 -37.33
N ARG A 13 10.92 -3.63 -38.39
CA ARG A 13 11.65 -3.63 -39.63
C ARG A 13 11.52 -2.30 -40.37
N LEU A 14 12.64 -1.67 -40.70
CA LEU A 14 12.77 -0.42 -41.43
C LEU A 14 13.33 -0.66 -42.80
N GLU A 15 12.73 -0.07 -43.82
CA GLU A 15 13.24 -0.08 -45.19
C GLU A 15 13.86 1.28 -45.50
N VAL A 16 15.13 1.27 -45.91
CA VAL A 16 15.87 2.49 -46.29
C VAL A 16 16.34 2.33 -47.71
N ASP A 17 16.05 3.29 -48.58
CA ASP A 17 16.52 3.28 -49.97
C ASP A 17 17.97 3.80 -49.98
N CYS A 18 18.91 2.88 -49.99
CA CYS A 18 20.34 3.15 -49.89
C CYS A 18 21.06 3.29 -51.28
N ASP A 19 20.31 3.46 -52.36
CA ASP A 19 20.92 3.64 -53.69
C ASP A 19 21.63 5.03 -53.88
N ASP A 20 21.58 5.88 -52.85
CA ASP A 20 22.23 7.20 -52.90
C ASP A 20 23.26 7.31 -51.75
N ALA A 21 24.50 7.60 -52.09
CA ALA A 21 25.59 7.82 -51.13
C ALA A 21 25.31 9.00 -50.13
N SER A 22 24.19 9.67 -50.32
CA SER A 22 23.68 10.72 -49.42
C SER A 22 23.08 10.24 -48.12
N VAL A 23 22.87 8.91 -47.92
CA VAL A 23 22.24 8.35 -46.74
C VAL A 23 23.23 8.01 -45.61
N LEU A 24 24.54 7.91 -45.96
CA LEU A 24 25.61 7.74 -44.98
C LEU A 24 25.75 9.05 -44.15
N GLY A 25 25.54 8.93 -42.81
CA GLY A 25 25.58 10.07 -41.89
C GLY A 25 24.25 10.83 -41.75
N THR A 26 23.15 10.31 -42.33
CA THR A 26 21.83 10.89 -42.08
C THR A 26 21.16 10.25 -40.88
N GLU A 27 20.43 11.07 -40.10
CA GLU A 27 19.69 10.65 -38.95
C GLU A 27 18.34 10.02 -39.40
N LEU A 28 18.12 8.78 -39.04
CA LEU A 28 16.85 8.09 -39.24
C LEU A 28 16.08 7.97 -37.92
N THR A 29 14.78 8.20 -37.98
CA THR A 29 13.91 8.05 -36.80
C THR A 29 12.96 6.88 -37.01
N CYS A 30 12.92 5.95 -36.06
CA CYS A 30 11.97 4.86 -36.10
C CYS A 30 10.52 5.36 -35.95
N PRO A 31 9.61 5.08 -36.92
CA PRO A 31 8.25 5.56 -36.88
C PRO A 31 7.43 4.93 -35.73
N THR A 32 7.89 3.80 -35.19
CA THR A 32 7.18 3.07 -34.13
C THR A 32 7.56 3.51 -32.72
N CYS A 33 8.87 3.73 -32.46
CA CYS A 33 9.33 4.10 -31.11
C CYS A 33 9.99 5.47 -31.03
N SER A 34 10.07 6.22 -32.14
CA SER A 34 10.63 7.58 -32.26
C SER A 34 12.11 7.70 -31.81
N VAL A 35 12.84 6.60 -31.78
CA VAL A 35 14.28 6.61 -31.47
C VAL A 35 15.06 6.92 -32.74
N ALA A 36 16.03 7.84 -32.64
CA ALA A 36 16.92 8.22 -33.73
C ALA A 36 18.16 7.34 -33.79
N PHE A 37 18.62 7.04 -35.04
CA PHE A 37 19.79 6.25 -35.36
C PHE A 37 20.62 6.92 -36.44
N ASP A 38 21.93 6.79 -36.36
CA ASP A 38 22.82 7.12 -37.45
C ASP A 38 23.11 5.85 -38.29
N VAL A 39 23.23 6.02 -39.60
CA VAL A 39 23.58 4.92 -40.50
C VAL A 39 25.05 5.11 -40.90
N ASP A 40 25.92 4.22 -40.37
CA ASP A 40 27.31 4.15 -40.72
C ASP A 40 27.65 2.77 -41.30
N ASP A 41 28.32 2.71 -42.43
CA ASP A 41 28.79 1.46 -43.10
C ASP A 41 27.73 0.35 -43.20
N GLY A 42 26.43 0.73 -43.36
CA GLY A 42 25.34 -0.23 -43.48
C GLY A 42 24.89 -0.83 -42.15
N ILE A 43 25.29 -0.24 -41.02
CA ILE A 43 24.89 -0.64 -39.67
C ILE A 43 24.15 0.53 -38.99
N LEU A 44 23.02 0.21 -38.38
CA LEU A 44 22.30 1.19 -37.56
C LEU A 44 22.96 1.27 -36.18
N HIS A 45 23.52 2.42 -35.87
CA HIS A 45 24.02 2.74 -34.53
C HIS A 45 23.02 3.59 -33.77
N ARG A 46 22.57 3.12 -32.60
CA ARG A 46 21.81 3.97 -31.69
C ARG A 46 22.69 5.13 -31.29
N LYS A 47 22.26 6.34 -31.60
CA LYS A 47 22.97 7.51 -31.06
C LYS A 47 23.14 7.33 -29.55
N PRO A 48 24.37 7.42 -28.99
CA PRO A 48 24.50 7.50 -27.55
C PRO A 48 23.58 8.65 -27.14
N VAL A 49 22.63 8.36 -26.26
CA VAL A 49 21.87 9.42 -25.60
C VAL A 49 22.93 10.36 -25.08
N ALA A 50 23.07 11.52 -25.72
CA ALA A 50 24.03 12.53 -25.27
C ALA A 50 23.88 12.56 -23.77
N GLN A 51 24.99 12.31 -23.04
CA GLN A 51 24.97 12.48 -21.60
C GLN A 51 24.22 13.76 -21.41
N VAL A 52 23.09 13.68 -20.71
CA VAL A 52 22.29 14.86 -20.41
C VAL A 52 23.27 15.78 -19.72
N THR A 53 23.98 16.58 -20.55
CA THR A 53 24.54 17.82 -20.05
C THR A 53 23.31 18.45 -19.46
N GLU A 54 23.31 18.55 -18.13
CA GLU A 54 22.27 19.23 -17.39
C GLU A 54 21.75 20.35 -18.27
N ARG A 55 20.66 20.06 -18.99
CA ARG A 55 19.87 21.16 -19.54
C ARG A 55 19.50 21.88 -18.27
N THR A 56 20.14 23.01 -18.06
CA THR A 56 19.60 24.02 -17.18
C THR A 56 18.14 24.07 -17.58
N PRO A 57 17.20 23.56 -16.78
CA PRO A 57 15.80 23.63 -17.16
C PRO A 57 15.54 25.09 -17.40
N ALA A 58 14.98 25.45 -18.58
CA ALA A 58 14.36 26.73 -18.72
C ALA A 58 13.56 26.97 -17.46
N PRO A 59 13.57 28.16 -16.85
CA PRO A 59 12.84 28.40 -15.61
C PRO A 59 11.36 28.14 -15.90
N LYS A 60 10.96 26.87 -15.75
CA LYS A 60 9.57 26.52 -15.51
C LYS A 60 9.31 27.16 -14.16
N ASP A 61 8.21 27.84 -14.05
CA ASP A 61 7.67 28.34 -12.78
C ASP A 61 7.66 27.18 -11.76
N ASP A 62 8.80 27.01 -11.08
CA ASP A 62 9.17 25.80 -10.34
C ASP A 62 8.62 25.84 -8.91
N THR A 63 7.85 26.90 -8.62
CA THR A 63 7.24 27.12 -7.31
C THR A 63 6.19 26.08 -6.97
N SER A 64 5.43 25.55 -7.93
CA SER A 64 4.35 24.61 -7.67
C SER A 64 4.86 23.19 -7.34
N THR A 65 5.86 22.69 -8.06
CA THR A 65 6.39 21.32 -7.87
C THR A 65 7.16 21.21 -6.56
N HIS A 66 7.91 22.22 -6.17
CA HIS A 66 8.60 22.27 -4.88
C HIS A 66 7.62 22.35 -3.71
N LYS A 67 6.49 23.01 -3.90
CA LYS A 67 5.45 23.18 -2.90
C LYS A 67 4.81 21.83 -2.48
N TRP A 68 4.38 21.00 -3.43
CA TRP A 68 3.81 19.69 -3.14
C TRP A 68 4.81 18.75 -2.48
N ARG A 69 6.07 18.79 -2.91
CA ARG A 69 7.13 17.98 -2.31
C ARG A 69 7.36 18.34 -0.84
N SER A 70 7.37 19.63 -0.50
CA SER A 70 7.54 20.08 0.89
C SER A 70 6.37 19.67 1.77
N ILE A 71 5.13 19.78 1.28
CA ILE A 71 3.93 19.31 1.98
C ILE A 71 4.03 17.81 2.27
N VAL A 72 4.36 16.99 1.25
CA VAL A 72 4.54 15.55 1.40
C VAL A 72 5.60 15.21 2.44
N GLN A 73 6.75 15.90 2.43
CA GLN A 73 7.81 15.68 3.40
C GLN A 73 7.39 16.04 4.82
N GLU A 74 6.67 17.13 4.97
CA GLU A 74 6.16 17.57 6.27
C GLU A 74 5.15 16.57 6.85
N CYS A 75 4.22 16.09 6.02
CA CYS A 75 3.16 15.16 6.42
C CYS A 75 3.67 13.84 7.00
N ARG A 76 4.89 13.42 6.65
CA ARG A 76 5.53 12.23 7.23
C ARG A 76 5.63 12.29 8.75
N ASN A 77 5.65 13.48 9.33
CA ASN A 77 5.77 13.66 10.77
C ASN A 77 4.44 13.45 11.52
N TYR A 78 3.30 13.58 10.83
CA TYR A 78 2.00 13.62 11.50
C TYR A 78 0.89 12.80 10.82
N VAL A 79 1.24 11.99 9.81
CA VAL A 79 0.30 11.03 9.22
C VAL A 79 0.78 9.61 9.51
N PRO A 80 0.39 9.02 10.66
CA PRO A 80 0.75 7.66 11.02
C PRO A 80 -0.11 6.62 10.29
N ILE A 81 0.40 5.38 10.25
CA ILE A 81 -0.39 4.20 9.97
C ILE A 81 -1.16 3.82 11.25
N ILE A 82 -2.43 3.48 11.10
CA ILE A 82 -3.26 2.91 12.16
C ILE A 82 -3.63 1.50 11.73
N GLU A 83 -3.23 0.52 12.52
CA GLU A 83 -3.59 -0.87 12.33
C GLU A 83 -4.80 -1.19 13.21
N GLY A 84 -5.95 -1.31 12.58
CA GLY A 84 -7.20 -1.75 13.21
C GLY A 84 -7.35 -3.27 13.18
N SER A 85 -8.47 -3.80 13.71
CA SER A 85 -8.72 -5.25 13.79
C SER A 85 -8.84 -5.92 12.43
N THR A 86 -9.46 -5.22 11.48
CA THR A 86 -9.79 -5.76 10.15
C THR A 86 -9.35 -4.85 9.02
N ARG A 87 -8.81 -3.67 9.32
CA ARG A 87 -8.48 -2.65 8.33
C ARG A 87 -7.27 -1.84 8.75
N PHE A 88 -6.45 -1.49 7.76
CA PHE A 88 -5.46 -0.43 7.89
C PHE A 88 -6.08 0.90 7.51
N GLY A 89 -5.67 1.93 8.23
CA GLY A 89 -6.00 3.29 7.91
C GLY A 89 -4.82 4.22 8.15
N ALA A 90 -5.06 5.48 7.90
CA ALA A 90 -4.20 6.57 8.29
C ALA A 90 -4.83 7.35 9.43
N GLY A 91 -4.08 8.24 10.01
CA GLY A 91 -4.56 9.21 10.98
C GLY A 91 -3.92 10.56 10.78
N LEU A 92 -4.44 11.56 11.46
CA LEU A 92 -3.86 12.88 11.56
C LEU A 92 -3.50 13.14 13.03
N LEU A 93 -2.19 13.18 13.33
CA LEU A 93 -1.67 13.50 14.64
C LEU A 93 -1.85 15.01 14.91
N VAL A 94 -2.67 15.36 15.89
CA VAL A 94 -3.14 16.75 16.13
C VAL A 94 -2.65 17.35 17.44
N SER A 95 -1.79 16.64 18.16
CA SER A 95 -1.24 17.15 19.42
C SER A 95 0.12 16.56 19.76
N SER A 96 0.93 17.30 20.51
CA SER A 96 2.25 16.85 20.97
C SER A 96 2.18 15.64 21.91
N ASN A 97 1.09 15.44 22.61
CA ASN A 97 0.88 14.34 23.55
C ASN A 97 0.18 13.12 22.92
N GLY A 98 0.16 13.02 21.57
CA GLY A 98 -0.20 11.80 20.87
C GLY A 98 -1.69 11.60 20.59
N PHE A 99 -2.54 12.64 20.59
CA PHE A 99 -3.89 12.51 20.05
C PHE A 99 -3.88 12.48 18.53
N ILE A 100 -4.60 11.51 17.97
CA ILE A 100 -4.73 11.28 16.54
C ILE A 100 -6.20 11.23 16.17
N ILE A 101 -6.60 11.95 15.13
CA ILE A 101 -7.95 11.87 14.55
C ILE A 101 -7.88 10.88 13.38
N THR A 102 -8.88 10.01 13.29
CA THR A 102 -9.04 9.04 12.20
C THR A 102 -10.52 8.76 11.93
N ASN A 103 -10.83 7.85 11.02
CA ASN A 103 -12.22 7.43 10.83
C ASN A 103 -12.65 6.41 11.89
N ALA A 104 -13.95 6.46 12.25
CA ALA A 104 -14.53 5.53 13.21
C ALA A 104 -14.47 4.07 12.73
N HIS A 105 -14.67 3.84 11.42
CA HIS A 105 -14.61 2.51 10.85
C HIS A 105 -13.19 1.89 10.85
N VAL A 106 -12.12 2.72 10.90
CA VAL A 106 -10.73 2.24 11.00
C VAL A 106 -10.46 1.62 12.37
N VAL A 107 -11.10 2.12 13.41
CA VAL A 107 -10.89 1.69 14.80
C VAL A 107 -12.04 0.84 15.34
N GLU A 108 -12.93 0.38 14.47
CA GLU A 108 -14.13 -0.36 14.87
C GLU A 108 -13.77 -1.71 15.51
N GLY A 109 -14.42 -2.00 16.66
CA GLY A 109 -14.25 -3.26 17.40
C GLY A 109 -13.01 -3.31 18.31
N LEU A 110 -12.11 -2.31 18.27
CA LEU A 110 -10.89 -2.31 19.07
C LEU A 110 -10.86 -1.22 20.14
N GLN A 111 -10.33 -1.60 21.30
CA GLN A 111 -9.97 -0.66 22.36
C GLN A 111 -8.49 -0.26 22.31
N VAL A 112 -7.64 -1.15 21.77
CA VAL A 112 -6.20 -0.97 21.61
C VAL A 112 -5.83 -1.18 20.17
N LEU A 113 -5.01 -0.28 19.65
CA LEU A 113 -4.57 -0.24 18.25
C LEU A 113 -3.03 -0.18 18.22
N LEU A 114 -2.45 -0.59 17.11
CA LEU A 114 -1.04 -0.35 16.81
C LEU A 114 -0.92 0.89 15.90
N VAL A 115 -0.02 1.78 16.25
CA VAL A 115 0.27 3.00 15.48
C VAL A 115 1.73 2.98 15.06
N SER A 116 1.97 3.10 13.75
CA SER A 116 3.32 3.15 13.18
C SER A 116 3.60 4.53 12.61
N LEU A 117 4.68 5.16 13.06
CA LEU A 117 5.16 6.45 12.56
C LEU A 117 6.13 6.25 11.39
N HIS A 118 6.34 7.31 10.61
CA HIS A 118 7.24 7.27 9.45
C HIS A 118 8.71 6.98 9.80
N ASP A 119 9.16 7.32 10.99
CA ASP A 119 10.52 7.06 11.49
C ASP A 119 10.74 5.60 11.91
N GLY A 120 9.73 4.74 11.76
CA GLY A 120 9.76 3.34 12.16
C GLY A 120 9.30 3.09 13.60
N THR A 121 8.98 4.13 14.36
CA THR A 121 8.43 3.98 15.71
C THR A 121 7.08 3.29 15.67
N LYS A 122 6.94 2.19 16.39
CA LYS A 122 5.66 1.50 16.61
C LYS A 122 5.24 1.70 18.06
N THR A 123 3.99 2.02 18.28
CA THR A 123 3.43 2.25 19.62
C THR A 123 1.97 1.82 19.70
N LYS A 124 1.52 1.50 20.91
CA LYS A 124 0.11 1.25 21.17
C LYS A 124 -0.68 2.55 21.28
N ALA A 125 -1.94 2.50 20.90
CA ALA A 125 -2.89 3.57 21.09
C ALA A 125 -4.21 3.02 21.64
N ALA A 126 -4.92 3.83 22.42
CA ALA A 126 -6.25 3.49 22.91
C ALA A 126 -7.31 4.33 22.20
N LEU A 127 -8.44 3.72 21.86
CA LEU A 127 -9.63 4.44 21.44
C LEU A 127 -10.13 5.29 22.63
N VAL A 128 -10.23 6.60 22.43
CA VAL A 128 -10.63 7.54 23.48
C VAL A 128 -12.04 8.08 23.27
N HIS A 129 -12.38 8.39 22.02
CA HIS A 129 -13.68 8.95 21.68
C HIS A 129 -14.09 8.59 20.26
N ARG A 130 -15.37 8.30 20.07
CA ARG A 130 -15.98 8.04 18.76
C ARG A 130 -17.17 8.97 18.58
N HIS A 131 -17.27 9.63 17.44
CA HIS A 131 -18.44 10.44 17.13
C HIS A 131 -19.65 9.54 16.84
N GLU A 132 -20.84 9.93 17.32
CA GLU A 132 -22.05 9.10 17.19
C GLU A 132 -22.60 9.02 15.77
N CYS A 133 -22.49 10.10 14.99
CA CYS A 133 -23.13 10.24 13.67
C CYS A 133 -22.16 10.43 12.52
N VAL A 134 -20.93 10.89 12.76
CA VAL A 134 -19.91 11.13 11.74
C VAL A 134 -18.84 10.07 11.86
N ASP A 135 -18.32 9.62 10.75
CA ASP A 135 -17.26 8.58 10.69
C ASP A 135 -15.91 9.13 11.21
N LEU A 136 -15.87 9.62 12.44
CA LEU A 136 -14.71 10.18 13.12
C LEU A 136 -14.45 9.50 14.46
N ALA A 137 -13.19 9.32 14.78
CA ALA A 137 -12.71 8.83 16.06
C ALA A 137 -11.43 9.56 16.49
N ILE A 138 -11.21 9.62 17.81
CA ILE A 138 -9.96 10.09 18.41
C ILE A 138 -9.33 8.92 19.16
N ILE A 139 -8.08 8.67 18.88
CA ILE A 139 -7.23 7.73 19.60
C ILE A 139 -6.11 8.48 20.32
N LYS A 140 -5.60 7.90 21.41
CA LYS A 140 -4.44 8.39 22.15
C LYS A 140 -3.31 7.39 22.01
N ALA A 141 -2.27 7.77 21.29
CA ALA A 141 -1.04 6.98 21.17
C ALA A 141 -0.08 7.28 22.33
N SER A 142 0.63 6.25 22.78
CA SER A 142 1.65 6.39 23.85
C SER A 142 2.94 6.96 23.28
N ILE A 143 2.90 8.22 22.82
CA ILE A 143 4.02 8.93 22.22
C ILE A 143 4.07 10.39 22.67
N GLN A 144 5.28 10.96 22.64
CA GLN A 144 5.51 12.40 22.68
C GLN A 144 6.00 12.83 21.28
N ALA A 145 5.20 13.63 20.59
CA ALA A 145 5.48 14.03 19.21
C ALA A 145 5.85 15.53 19.15
N PRO A 146 7.09 15.87 18.79
CA PRO A 146 7.50 17.28 18.71
C PRO A 146 6.89 18.01 17.50
N LYS A 147 6.38 17.25 16.53
CA LYS A 147 5.70 17.76 15.33
C LYS A 147 4.34 17.10 15.20
N PHE A 148 3.33 17.92 15.03
CA PHE A 148 1.95 17.51 14.82
C PHE A 148 1.24 18.54 13.93
N PHE A 149 0.06 18.22 13.45
CA PHE A 149 -0.75 19.09 12.62
C PHE A 149 -1.56 20.07 13.49
N GLU A 150 -1.24 21.35 13.37
CA GLU A 150 -1.94 22.42 14.09
C GLU A 150 -3.34 22.66 13.49
N LEU A 151 -4.29 21.82 13.88
CA LEU A 151 -5.62 21.78 13.27
C LEU A 151 -6.36 23.12 13.34
N THR A 152 -6.16 23.92 14.40
CA THR A 152 -6.81 25.23 14.57
C THR A 152 -6.26 26.33 13.68
N GLU A 153 -5.05 26.14 13.14
CA GLU A 153 -4.34 27.15 12.33
C GLU A 153 -4.29 26.78 10.84
N ARG A 154 -4.46 25.50 10.52
CA ARG A 154 -4.23 24.96 9.18
C ARG A 154 -5.50 24.36 8.57
N LEU A 155 -6.57 25.17 8.50
CA LEU A 155 -7.79 24.80 7.78
C LEU A 155 -7.83 25.51 6.44
N ALA A 156 -8.22 24.79 5.41
CA ALA A 156 -8.50 25.39 4.11
C ALA A 156 -9.76 26.26 4.19
N VAL A 157 -9.70 27.44 3.62
CA VAL A 157 -10.79 28.40 3.59
C VAL A 157 -11.14 28.71 2.14
N GLY A 158 -12.45 28.61 1.80
CA GLY A 158 -12.95 29.03 0.48
C GLY A 158 -12.55 28.13 -0.66
N TYR A 159 -12.34 26.82 -0.41
CA TYR A 159 -12.07 25.84 -1.46
C TYR A 159 -13.34 25.50 -2.25
N ASP A 160 -13.19 25.21 -3.56
CA ASP A 160 -14.30 24.90 -4.47
C ASP A 160 -13.90 23.86 -5.52
N ALA A 161 -14.86 23.45 -6.35
CA ALA A 161 -14.65 22.51 -7.45
C ALA A 161 -13.56 23.05 -8.43
N GLY A 162 -12.61 22.17 -8.75
CA GLY A 162 -11.45 22.50 -9.57
C GLY A 162 -10.17 22.81 -8.80
N ASP A 163 -10.24 23.07 -7.49
CA ASP A 163 -9.05 23.31 -6.67
C ASP A 163 -8.22 22.03 -6.52
N GLU A 164 -6.89 22.18 -6.66
CA GLU A 164 -5.96 21.07 -6.50
C GLU A 164 -5.86 20.60 -5.06
N VAL A 165 -5.91 19.30 -4.86
CA VAL A 165 -5.80 18.65 -3.55
C VAL A 165 -4.86 17.45 -3.57
N LEU A 166 -4.36 17.12 -2.37
CA LEU A 166 -3.45 16.01 -2.11
C LEU A 166 -4.00 15.14 -1.00
N ALA A 167 -4.33 13.88 -1.30
CA ALA A 167 -4.62 12.88 -0.28
C ALA A 167 -3.35 12.16 0.13
N ILE A 168 -3.20 11.94 1.45
CA ILE A 168 -2.08 11.21 2.03
C ILE A 168 -2.61 10.08 2.88
N GLY A 169 -1.94 8.91 2.76
CA GLY A 169 -2.27 7.72 3.52
C GLY A 169 -1.29 6.58 3.29
N HIS A 170 -1.72 5.38 3.65
CA HIS A 170 -0.90 4.18 3.65
C HIS A 170 -1.66 3.00 2.97
N PRO A 171 -1.89 3.05 1.66
CA PRO A 171 -2.69 2.03 0.98
C PRO A 171 -2.07 0.64 1.14
N ARG A 172 -2.90 -0.31 1.61
CA ARG A 172 -2.51 -1.72 1.84
C ARG A 172 -1.31 -1.91 2.77
N GLY A 173 -1.10 -1.03 3.75
CA GLY A 173 0.07 -1.09 4.63
C GLY A 173 1.41 -0.76 3.94
N LEU A 174 1.38 -0.37 2.65
CA LEU A 174 2.55 0.15 1.95
C LEU A 174 2.92 1.52 2.54
N SER A 175 4.21 1.79 2.59
CA SER A 175 4.74 3.04 3.12
C SER A 175 4.13 4.25 2.41
N PHE A 176 3.84 5.27 3.18
CA PHE A 176 3.44 6.64 2.87
C PHE A 176 3.21 6.96 1.38
N THR A 177 1.95 7.06 0.98
CA THR A 177 1.54 7.36 -0.40
C THR A 177 0.83 8.70 -0.46
N ALA A 178 1.18 9.51 -1.45
CA ALA A 178 0.56 10.78 -1.75
C ALA A 178 -0.07 10.73 -3.14
N THR A 179 -1.35 11.05 -3.24
CA THR A 179 -2.11 11.06 -4.50
C THR A 179 -2.72 12.43 -4.72
N ARG A 180 -2.44 13.05 -5.88
CA ARG A 180 -2.95 14.38 -6.24
C ARG A 180 -4.15 14.28 -7.17
N GLY A 181 -5.09 15.21 -7.04
CA GLY A 181 -6.24 15.41 -7.90
C GLY A 181 -6.86 16.76 -7.64
N ILE A 182 -8.17 16.86 -7.86
CA ILE A 182 -8.95 18.09 -7.66
C ILE A 182 -10.19 17.82 -6.79
N ILE A 183 -10.76 18.88 -6.25
CA ILE A 183 -12.10 18.85 -5.67
C ILE A 183 -13.10 18.77 -6.82
N SER A 184 -13.95 17.75 -6.81
CA SER A 184 -15.04 17.61 -7.77
C SER A 184 -16.33 18.32 -7.34
N GLU A 185 -16.56 18.37 -6.01
CA GLU A 185 -17.69 19.07 -5.38
C GLU A 185 -17.33 19.37 -3.92
N SER A 186 -17.45 20.62 -3.52
CA SER A 186 -17.05 21.07 -2.17
C SER A 186 -18.04 20.72 -1.07
N ASN A 187 -19.33 20.50 -1.41
CA ASN A 187 -20.42 20.26 -0.46
C ASN A 187 -21.41 19.20 -0.96
N ARG A 188 -20.94 18.00 -1.24
CA ARG A 188 -21.76 16.88 -1.67
C ARG A 188 -22.64 16.40 -0.52
N THR A 189 -23.95 16.66 -0.60
CA THR A 189 -24.91 16.13 0.36
C THR A 189 -25.27 14.69 0.00
N MET A 190 -25.19 13.81 0.98
CA MET A 190 -25.56 12.38 0.90
C MET A 190 -26.48 12.04 2.08
N SER A 191 -27.03 10.81 2.09
CA SER A 191 -27.97 10.36 3.14
C SER A 191 -27.39 10.42 4.57
N ASP A 192 -26.08 10.35 4.68
CA ASP A 192 -25.32 10.23 5.94
C ASP A 192 -24.40 11.44 6.21
N GLY A 193 -24.58 12.54 5.50
CA GLY A 193 -23.89 13.80 5.77
C GLY A 193 -23.46 14.59 4.55
N VAL A 194 -22.62 15.58 4.81
CA VAL A 194 -22.01 16.44 3.78
C VAL A 194 -20.53 16.07 3.65
N PHE A 195 -20.05 15.96 2.41
CA PHE A 195 -18.69 15.51 2.09
C PHE A 195 -18.07 16.43 1.04
N VAL A 196 -16.74 16.52 1.07
CA VAL A 196 -15.95 16.98 -0.07
C VAL A 196 -15.77 15.78 -1.02
N GLN A 197 -16.21 15.92 -2.27
CA GLN A 197 -15.97 14.92 -3.31
C GLN A 197 -14.71 15.30 -4.08
N THR A 198 -13.87 14.31 -4.39
CA THR A 198 -12.62 14.48 -5.14
C THR A 198 -12.44 13.34 -6.15
N ASP A 199 -11.66 13.59 -7.19
CA ASP A 199 -11.20 12.56 -8.14
C ASP A 199 -9.92 11.85 -7.67
N VAL A 200 -9.36 12.26 -6.53
CA VAL A 200 -8.23 11.55 -5.91
C VAL A 200 -8.63 10.11 -5.61
N ALA A 201 -7.80 9.17 -6.03
CA ALA A 201 -8.03 7.75 -5.74
C ALA A 201 -7.92 7.49 -4.24
N ILE A 202 -9.07 7.41 -3.56
CA ILE A 202 -9.17 7.00 -2.16
C ILE A 202 -9.29 5.48 -2.12
N ASN A 203 -8.21 4.83 -1.69
CA ASN A 203 -8.13 3.38 -1.55
C ASN A 203 -8.09 2.99 -0.06
N PRO A 204 -8.39 1.72 0.30
CA PRO A 204 -8.16 1.22 1.65
C PRO A 204 -6.75 1.54 2.13
N GLY A 205 -6.65 2.19 3.30
CA GLY A 205 -5.40 2.72 3.85
C GLY A 205 -5.22 4.25 3.73
N ASN A 206 -5.99 4.93 2.86
CA ASN A 206 -6.06 6.39 2.85
C ASN A 206 -7.12 6.93 3.83
N SER A 207 -8.07 6.09 4.25
CA SER A 207 -9.11 6.46 5.24
C SER A 207 -8.48 6.94 6.54
N GLY A 208 -8.97 8.07 7.05
CA GLY A 208 -8.45 8.74 8.24
C GLY A 208 -7.22 9.63 8.00
N GLY A 209 -6.62 9.58 6.81
CA GLY A 209 -5.56 10.50 6.40
C GLY A 209 -6.10 11.84 5.88
N PRO A 210 -5.27 12.90 5.83
CA PRO A 210 -5.68 14.22 5.39
C PRO A 210 -5.86 14.32 3.88
N LEU A 211 -6.84 15.13 3.46
CA LEU A 211 -6.93 15.77 2.16
C LEU A 211 -6.49 17.22 2.33
N LEU A 212 -5.42 17.62 1.66
CA LEU A 212 -4.77 18.93 1.84
C LEU A 212 -4.87 19.78 0.58
N ASP A 213 -4.98 21.10 0.75
CA ASP A 213 -4.86 22.07 -0.32
C ASP A 213 -3.38 22.29 -0.73
N ALA A 214 -3.17 23.14 -1.75
CA ALA A 214 -1.84 23.50 -2.22
C ALA A 214 -1.04 24.36 -1.22
N CYS A 215 -1.59 24.78 -0.11
CA CYS A 215 -0.90 25.45 1.00
C CYS A 215 -0.58 24.50 2.15
N GLY A 216 -1.01 23.22 2.07
CA GLY A 216 -0.88 22.25 3.14
C GLY A 216 -1.92 22.42 4.24
N ASN A 217 -3.01 23.15 3.99
CA ASN A 217 -4.13 23.26 4.91
C ASN A 217 -5.09 22.10 4.71
N LEU A 218 -5.77 21.68 5.77
CA LEU A 218 -6.74 20.61 5.76
C LEU A 218 -8.01 21.04 5.03
N VAL A 219 -8.34 20.36 3.94
CA VAL A 219 -9.62 20.43 3.23
C VAL A 219 -10.62 19.45 3.87
N GLY A 220 -10.15 18.27 4.27
CA GLY A 220 -10.96 17.26 4.93
C GLY A 220 -10.16 16.03 5.34
N LEU A 221 -10.83 15.08 5.97
CA LEU A 221 -10.29 13.78 6.33
C LEU A 221 -10.82 12.73 5.35
N ASN A 222 -9.93 12.04 4.62
CA ASN A 222 -10.32 11.03 3.64
C ASN A 222 -11.18 9.95 4.28
N THR A 223 -12.26 9.55 3.61
CA THR A 223 -13.12 8.44 4.04
C THR A 223 -13.57 7.63 2.84
N GLN A 224 -13.68 6.31 3.00
CA GLN A 224 -14.14 5.41 1.95
C GLN A 224 -15.65 5.24 2.02
N LYS A 225 -16.36 5.48 0.92
CA LYS A 225 -17.82 5.44 0.95
C LYS A 225 -18.52 4.45 0.03
N ARG A 226 -17.89 3.85 -0.96
CA ARG A 226 -18.50 2.78 -1.77
C ARG A 226 -17.42 2.02 -2.54
N GLU A 227 -17.47 0.70 -2.44
CA GLU A 227 -16.59 -0.21 -3.18
C GLU A 227 -16.83 -0.20 -4.69
N ASP A 228 -18.02 0.24 -5.15
CA ASP A 228 -18.45 0.16 -6.55
C ASP A 228 -18.17 1.41 -7.41
N SER A 229 -17.51 2.44 -6.88
CA SER A 229 -17.32 3.72 -7.59
C SER A 229 -15.85 4.01 -7.89
N GLN A 230 -15.32 3.45 -8.96
CA GLN A 230 -13.98 3.85 -9.44
C GLN A 230 -13.94 5.36 -9.75
N GLY A 231 -12.99 6.09 -9.19
CA GLY A 231 -12.78 7.52 -9.45
C GLY A 231 -13.63 8.48 -8.62
N LEU A 232 -14.31 8.00 -7.56
CA LEU A 232 -15.03 8.85 -6.62
C LEU A 232 -14.41 8.73 -5.22
N GLY A 233 -13.66 9.76 -4.82
CA GLY A 233 -13.14 9.92 -3.47
C GLY A 233 -14.03 10.84 -2.64
N PHE A 234 -14.07 10.62 -1.34
CA PHE A 234 -14.79 11.47 -0.40
C PHE A 234 -13.93 11.81 0.80
N ALA A 235 -14.13 13.02 1.34
CA ALA A 235 -13.52 13.43 2.60
C ALA A 235 -14.56 14.13 3.50
N ILE A 236 -14.44 13.89 4.80
CA ILE A 236 -15.20 14.61 5.81
C ILE A 236 -14.66 16.05 5.86
N PRO A 237 -15.49 17.10 5.68
CA PRO A 237 -15.01 18.47 5.60
C PRO A 237 -14.21 18.90 6.85
N CYS A 238 -13.16 19.67 6.65
CA CYS A 238 -12.26 20.13 7.72
C CYS A 238 -12.99 20.85 8.86
N ARG A 239 -14.08 21.53 8.55
CA ARG A 239 -14.92 22.20 9.57
C ARG A 239 -15.52 21.19 10.55
N GLN A 240 -16.06 20.06 10.07
CA GLN A 240 -16.60 19.00 10.93
C GLN A 240 -15.48 18.33 11.76
N VAL A 241 -14.31 18.15 11.17
CA VAL A 241 -13.13 17.62 11.89
C VAL A 241 -12.71 18.55 13.02
N LEU A 242 -12.69 19.88 12.78
CA LEU A 242 -12.38 20.88 13.79
C LEU A 242 -13.44 20.93 14.89
N GLU A 243 -14.73 20.96 14.55
CA GLU A 243 -15.84 20.98 15.50
C GLU A 243 -15.75 19.76 16.43
N TYR A 244 -15.50 18.57 15.88
CA TYR A 244 -15.31 17.35 16.65
C TYR A 244 -14.10 17.41 17.58
N TRP A 245 -12.95 17.92 17.11
CA TRP A 245 -11.76 18.12 17.94
C TRP A 245 -12.00 19.12 19.08
N GLN A 246 -12.70 20.21 18.80
CA GLN A 246 -13.03 21.22 19.83
C GLN A 246 -13.99 20.67 20.89
N GLU A 247 -15.01 19.91 20.49
CA GLU A 247 -15.93 19.26 21.43
C GLU A 247 -15.17 18.25 22.31
N PHE A 248 -14.35 17.39 21.73
CA PHE A 248 -13.50 16.47 22.47
C PHE A 248 -12.61 17.22 23.48
N ASN A 249 -11.90 18.25 23.06
CA ASN A 249 -11.04 19.01 23.96
C ASN A 249 -11.81 19.65 25.11
N LYS A 250 -13.01 20.17 24.87
CA LYS A 250 -13.88 20.73 25.90
C LYS A 250 -14.28 19.68 26.95
N LEU A 251 -14.64 18.49 26.51
CA LEU A 251 -14.97 17.36 27.39
C LEU A 251 -13.76 16.86 28.17
N TYR A 252 -12.62 16.74 27.48
CA TYR A 252 -11.37 16.31 28.09
C TYR A 252 -10.85 17.26 29.15
N GLN A 253 -10.81 18.56 28.86
CA GLN A 253 -10.41 19.59 29.83
C GLN A 253 -11.37 19.72 31.01
N ALA A 254 -12.67 19.45 30.80
CA ALA A 254 -13.65 19.41 31.86
C ALA A 254 -13.58 18.13 32.73
N GLY A 255 -12.67 17.21 32.45
CA GLY A 255 -12.52 15.91 33.15
C GLY A 255 -13.73 14.97 32.93
N LYS A 256 -14.51 15.19 31.88
CA LYS A 256 -15.68 14.37 31.53
C LYS A 256 -15.34 13.14 30.69
N LEU A 257 -14.13 13.06 30.18
CA LEU A 257 -13.59 11.92 29.42
C LEU A 257 -12.43 11.28 30.17
N SER A 258 -12.49 9.96 30.33
CA SER A 258 -11.38 9.19 30.87
C SER A 258 -10.40 8.87 29.73
N VAL A 259 -9.25 9.52 29.74
CA VAL A 259 -8.16 9.26 28.78
C VAL A 259 -7.07 8.48 29.50
N PRO A 260 -6.70 7.29 29.04
CA PRO A 260 -5.65 6.52 29.69
C PRO A 260 -4.28 7.20 29.56
N SER A 261 -3.44 7.06 30.60
CA SER A 261 -2.06 7.55 30.56
C SER A 261 -1.19 6.73 29.61
N ASP A 262 -0.03 7.27 29.23
CA ASP A 262 0.92 6.56 28.35
C ASP A 262 1.35 5.22 28.96
N GLU A 263 1.56 5.14 30.31
CA GLU A 263 1.88 3.89 30.99
C GLU A 263 0.71 2.90 31.00
N GLN A 264 -0.53 3.39 31.09
CA GLN A 264 -1.71 2.53 30.99
C GLN A 264 -1.84 1.97 29.60
N ILE A 265 -1.71 2.79 28.55
CA ILE A 265 -1.78 2.35 27.15
C ILE A 265 -0.68 1.31 26.85
N ALA A 266 0.56 1.55 27.30
CA ALA A 266 1.67 0.63 27.09
C ALA A 266 1.42 -0.76 27.70
N ARG A 267 0.68 -0.82 28.80
CA ARG A 267 0.31 -2.08 29.50
C ARG A 267 -0.96 -2.73 28.96
N MET A 268 -1.76 -2.03 28.14
CA MET A 268 -2.91 -2.64 27.49
C MET A 268 -2.44 -3.76 26.56
N GLU A 269 -3.02 -4.92 26.65
CA GLU A 269 -2.76 -6.01 25.72
C GLU A 269 -3.68 -5.86 24.51
N GLN A 270 -3.12 -6.06 23.35
CA GLN A 270 -3.89 -6.18 22.13
C GLN A 270 -4.44 -7.61 22.11
N THR A 271 -5.65 -7.77 22.60
CA THR A 271 -6.28 -9.09 22.76
C THR A 271 -7.00 -9.53 21.50
N LEU A 272 -6.33 -9.49 20.34
CA LEU A 272 -6.83 -10.23 19.19
C LEU A 272 -6.50 -11.72 19.41
N SER A 273 -7.51 -12.56 19.34
CA SER A 273 -7.25 -14.00 19.25
C SER A 273 -6.53 -14.33 17.95
N PRO A 274 -5.77 -15.42 17.87
CA PRO A 274 -5.14 -15.84 16.62
C PRO A 274 -6.09 -15.89 15.43
N GLY A 275 -7.33 -16.31 15.64
CA GLY A 275 -8.37 -16.32 14.60
C GLY A 275 -8.69 -14.93 14.08
N GLU A 276 -8.87 -13.95 14.96
CA GLU A 276 -9.15 -12.55 14.58
C GLU A 276 -7.97 -11.90 13.85
N ILE A 277 -6.73 -12.24 14.21
CA ILE A 277 -5.53 -11.80 13.47
C ILE A 277 -5.57 -12.37 12.04
N LEU A 278 -5.87 -13.65 11.88
CA LEU A 278 -5.93 -14.30 10.57
C LEU A 278 -7.07 -13.76 9.71
N GLU A 279 -8.26 -13.54 10.27
CA GLU A 279 -9.42 -12.96 9.58
C GLU A 279 -9.11 -11.54 9.09
N SER A 280 -8.53 -10.74 9.97
CA SER A 280 -8.13 -9.36 9.66
C SER A 280 -7.08 -9.31 8.55
N ALA A 281 -6.06 -10.17 8.63
CA ALA A 281 -5.00 -10.24 7.64
C ALA A 281 -5.51 -10.70 6.26
N ALA A 282 -6.40 -11.69 6.22
CA ALA A 282 -6.99 -12.18 4.98
C ALA A 282 -7.85 -11.09 4.30
N GLN A 283 -8.68 -10.39 5.08
CA GLN A 283 -9.48 -9.29 4.57
C GLN A 283 -8.62 -8.16 3.98
N LEU A 284 -7.54 -7.80 4.67
CA LEU A 284 -6.59 -6.79 4.20
C LEU A 284 -5.86 -7.18 2.92
N ALA A 285 -5.50 -8.46 2.81
CA ALA A 285 -4.88 -9.02 1.63
C ALA A 285 -5.86 -9.17 0.45
N GLY A 286 -7.18 -8.98 0.68
CA GLY A 286 -8.22 -9.25 -0.32
C GLY A 286 -8.38 -10.73 -0.61
N LEU A 287 -8.10 -11.60 0.38
CA LEU A 287 -8.16 -13.05 0.29
C LEU A 287 -9.34 -13.58 1.10
N SER A 288 -9.88 -14.73 0.70
CA SER A 288 -10.92 -15.42 1.47
C SER A 288 -10.28 -16.35 2.50
N LEU A 289 -10.78 -16.34 3.72
CA LEU A 289 -10.37 -17.22 4.80
C LEU A 289 -11.52 -18.12 5.22
N GLU A 290 -11.26 -19.43 5.30
CA GLU A 290 -12.21 -20.42 5.77
C GLU A 290 -11.58 -21.29 6.86
N LYS A 291 -12.21 -21.37 8.04
CA LYS A 291 -11.77 -22.28 9.09
C LYS A 291 -12.14 -23.72 8.74
N ARG A 292 -11.19 -24.62 8.84
CA ARG A 292 -11.37 -26.06 8.62
C ARG A 292 -10.90 -26.84 9.85
N ASP A 293 -11.80 -27.61 10.42
CA ASP A 293 -11.43 -28.53 11.52
C ASP A 293 -10.74 -29.75 10.90
N THR A 294 -9.55 -30.07 11.38
CA THR A 294 -8.79 -31.25 10.98
C THR A 294 -8.50 -32.13 12.17
N GLU A 295 -8.18 -33.41 11.93
CA GLU A 295 -7.80 -34.35 13.00
C GLU A 295 -6.56 -33.88 13.79
N THR A 296 -5.73 -33.02 13.20
CA THR A 296 -4.48 -32.53 13.79
C THR A 296 -4.59 -31.13 14.42
N GLY A 297 -5.80 -30.54 14.42
CA GLY A 297 -6.04 -29.20 15.01
C GLY A 297 -6.77 -28.23 14.07
N ASN A 298 -6.83 -26.97 14.49
CA ASN A 298 -7.46 -25.93 13.70
C ASN A 298 -6.56 -25.53 12.53
N MET A 299 -7.07 -25.65 11.31
CA MET A 299 -6.46 -25.14 10.08
C MET A 299 -7.37 -24.10 9.46
N TRP A 300 -6.79 -23.07 8.87
CA TRP A 300 -7.50 -22.14 8.01
C TRP A 300 -7.04 -22.31 6.56
N ALA A 301 -7.98 -22.29 5.64
CA ALA A 301 -7.68 -22.25 4.21
C ALA A 301 -7.83 -20.82 3.72
N VAL A 302 -6.77 -20.27 3.16
CA VAL A 302 -6.77 -18.97 2.48
C VAL A 302 -6.87 -19.21 0.98
N THR A 303 -7.86 -18.61 0.33
CA THR A 303 -8.11 -18.76 -1.11
C THR A 303 -7.71 -17.47 -1.83
N THR A 304 -6.91 -17.60 -2.89
CA THR A 304 -6.51 -16.49 -3.76
C THR A 304 -7.63 -16.12 -4.74
N PRO A 305 -7.61 -14.92 -5.34
CA PRO A 305 -8.59 -14.52 -6.35
C PRO A 305 -8.66 -15.46 -7.56
N ASN A 306 -7.57 -16.18 -7.86
CA ASN A 306 -7.50 -17.16 -8.97
C ASN A 306 -8.06 -18.54 -8.59
N GLY A 307 -8.60 -18.69 -7.36
CA GLY A 307 -9.20 -19.93 -6.87
C GLY A 307 -8.19 -20.94 -6.32
N ASP A 308 -6.91 -20.58 -6.24
CA ASP A 308 -5.91 -21.39 -5.54
C ASP A 308 -6.02 -21.18 -4.02
N PHE A 309 -5.49 -22.13 -3.23
CA PHE A 309 -5.51 -21.98 -1.78
C PHE A 309 -4.22 -22.47 -1.13
N PHE A 310 -3.96 -21.99 0.09
CA PHE A 310 -2.91 -22.48 0.97
C PHE A 310 -3.45 -22.66 2.39
N GLY A 311 -2.88 -23.63 3.12
CA GLY A 311 -3.23 -23.89 4.51
C GLY A 311 -2.48 -22.96 5.44
N VAL A 312 -3.15 -22.51 6.49
CA VAL A 312 -2.58 -21.74 7.60
C VAL A 312 -2.77 -22.50 8.88
N PHE A 313 -1.68 -22.75 9.56
CA PHE A 313 -1.62 -23.39 10.86
C PHE A 313 -1.10 -22.39 11.87
N PHE A 314 -1.81 -22.29 12.98
CA PHE A 314 -1.44 -21.36 14.04
C PHE A 314 -1.43 -22.13 15.36
N ASP A 315 -0.31 -22.12 16.04
CA ASP A 315 -0.14 -22.62 17.38
C ASP A 315 0.46 -21.56 18.31
N ASP A 316 0.63 -21.88 19.60
CA ASP A 316 1.12 -20.94 20.61
C ASP A 316 2.55 -20.41 20.34
N LYS A 317 3.27 -21.00 19.40
CA LYS A 317 4.67 -20.67 19.11
C LYS A 317 4.93 -20.28 17.67
N ARG A 318 4.06 -20.68 16.74
CA ARG A 318 4.36 -20.54 15.31
C ARG A 318 3.11 -20.34 14.47
N LEU A 319 3.24 -19.40 13.52
CA LEU A 319 2.40 -19.30 12.33
C LEU A 319 3.10 -20.04 11.19
N THR A 320 2.39 -20.94 10.52
CA THR A 320 2.94 -21.69 9.38
C THR A 320 1.93 -21.64 8.22
N LEU A 321 2.39 -21.25 7.06
CA LEU A 321 1.64 -21.25 5.81
C LEU A 321 2.22 -22.36 4.93
N LEU A 322 1.36 -23.24 4.40
CA LEU A 322 1.79 -24.37 3.59
C LEU A 322 0.90 -24.54 2.35
N ARG A 323 1.53 -24.82 1.22
CA ARG A 323 0.84 -25.23 0.00
C ARG A 323 1.57 -26.40 -0.64
N ASN A 324 0.90 -27.55 -0.77
CA ASN A 324 1.40 -28.65 -1.58
C ASN A 324 1.33 -28.27 -3.06
N ILE A 325 2.44 -28.50 -3.78
CA ILE A 325 2.58 -28.17 -5.21
C ILE A 325 2.46 -29.44 -6.05
N GLY A 326 3.00 -30.56 -5.54
CA GLY A 326 2.99 -31.84 -6.19
C GLY A 326 3.99 -32.80 -5.56
N ASP A 327 3.99 -34.02 -6.02
CA ASP A 327 4.95 -35.06 -5.61
C ASP A 327 6.08 -35.14 -6.64
N LEU A 328 7.31 -35.30 -6.15
CA LEU A 328 8.52 -35.48 -6.96
C LEU A 328 8.81 -37.00 -7.08
N ASP A 329 9.05 -37.46 -8.28
CA ASP A 329 9.58 -38.79 -8.53
C ASP A 329 11.12 -38.81 -8.49
N GLU A 330 11.71 -39.99 -8.71
CA GLU A 330 13.15 -40.15 -8.71
C GLU A 330 13.83 -39.41 -9.89
N ASP A 331 13.13 -39.24 -11.01
CA ASP A 331 13.67 -38.54 -12.19
C ASP A 331 13.80 -37.06 -11.90
N HIS A 332 12.79 -36.43 -11.27
CA HIS A 332 12.85 -35.03 -10.83
C HIS A 332 13.94 -34.79 -9.77
N LEU A 333 14.09 -35.70 -8.79
CA LEU A 333 15.09 -35.57 -7.73
C LEU A 333 16.51 -35.74 -8.23
N ASN A 334 16.70 -36.46 -9.35
CA ASN A 334 17.98 -36.68 -9.98
C ASN A 334 18.29 -35.75 -11.17
N ASP A 335 17.35 -34.87 -11.56
CA ASP A 335 17.56 -33.86 -12.60
C ASP A 335 18.27 -32.59 -12.05
N PRO A 336 19.58 -32.40 -12.35
CA PRO A 336 20.28 -31.20 -11.85
C PRO A 336 19.71 -29.89 -12.41
N GLN A 337 19.08 -29.89 -13.60
CA GLN A 337 18.52 -28.68 -14.20
C GLN A 337 17.25 -28.27 -13.48
N PHE A 338 16.40 -29.23 -13.12
CA PHE A 338 15.22 -28.99 -12.31
C PHE A 338 15.59 -28.46 -10.92
N LEU A 339 16.55 -29.09 -10.23
CA LEU A 339 17.00 -28.67 -8.92
C LEU A 339 17.63 -27.26 -8.94
N VAL A 340 18.43 -26.94 -9.94
CA VAL A 340 18.98 -25.58 -10.12
C VAL A 340 17.88 -24.57 -10.38
N GLN A 341 16.84 -24.93 -11.13
CA GLN A 341 15.71 -24.05 -11.38
C GLN A 341 14.88 -23.80 -10.12
N LEU A 342 14.66 -24.81 -9.28
CA LEU A 342 14.03 -24.65 -7.96
C LEU A 342 14.83 -23.68 -7.06
N LEU A 343 16.16 -23.81 -7.05
CA LEU A 343 17.02 -22.90 -6.27
C LEU A 343 16.94 -21.45 -6.76
N ARG A 344 16.88 -21.24 -8.09
CA ARG A 344 16.71 -19.89 -8.65
C ARG A 344 15.37 -19.28 -8.26
N TRP A 345 14.29 -20.04 -8.37
CA TRP A 345 12.97 -19.56 -7.93
C TRP A 345 12.92 -19.33 -6.42
N HIS A 346 13.64 -20.13 -5.62
CA HIS A 346 13.77 -19.92 -4.18
C HIS A 346 14.45 -18.58 -3.85
N ASP A 347 15.50 -18.22 -4.60
CA ASP A 347 16.21 -16.95 -4.41
C ASP A 347 15.37 -15.74 -4.84
N ASP A 348 14.43 -15.94 -5.79
CA ASP A 348 13.52 -14.88 -6.27
C ASP A 348 12.30 -14.64 -5.35
N MET A 349 11.99 -15.60 -4.47
CA MET A 349 10.84 -15.52 -3.56
C MET A 349 11.18 -14.79 -2.27
N ASP A 350 10.42 -13.75 -1.96
CA ASP A 350 10.49 -13.07 -0.66
C ASP A 350 9.62 -13.79 0.37
N MET A 351 10.18 -14.09 1.55
CA MET A 351 9.50 -14.70 2.69
C MET A 351 8.99 -16.15 2.50
N VAL A 352 8.91 -16.69 1.29
CA VAL A 352 8.43 -18.04 1.00
C VAL A 352 9.60 -18.92 0.54
N ARG A 353 9.57 -20.19 0.86
CA ARG A 353 10.63 -21.14 0.46
C ARG A 353 10.04 -22.45 -0.03
N PHE A 354 10.81 -23.19 -0.80
CA PHE A 354 10.51 -24.58 -1.11
C PHE A 354 10.89 -25.49 0.04
N LEU A 355 10.02 -26.46 0.32
CA LEU A 355 10.26 -27.57 1.24
C LEU A 355 9.99 -28.88 0.52
N ILE A 356 10.97 -29.80 0.54
CA ILE A 356 10.79 -31.17 0.09
C ILE A 356 10.69 -32.05 1.35
N THR A 357 9.60 -32.79 1.46
CA THR A 357 9.37 -33.68 2.60
C THR A 357 10.03 -35.05 2.40
N ASP A 358 10.16 -35.85 3.45
CA ASP A 358 10.67 -37.23 3.41
C ASP A 358 9.86 -38.14 2.46
N GLY A 359 8.60 -37.78 2.16
CA GLY A 359 7.75 -38.43 1.17
C GLY A 359 7.86 -37.87 -0.23
N ASN A 360 8.91 -37.10 -0.55
CA ASN A 360 9.16 -36.43 -1.84
C ASN A 360 8.08 -35.45 -2.29
N ALA A 361 7.21 -34.98 -1.40
CA ALA A 361 6.26 -33.95 -1.73
C ALA A 361 6.93 -32.56 -1.70
N LEU A 362 6.69 -31.77 -2.74
CA LEU A 362 7.17 -30.39 -2.87
C LEU A 362 6.10 -29.43 -2.33
N TRP A 363 6.53 -28.53 -1.44
CA TRP A 363 5.67 -27.55 -0.79
C TRP A 363 6.24 -26.15 -0.88
N PHE A 364 5.36 -25.14 -0.94
CA PHE A 364 5.67 -23.81 -0.46
C PHE A 364 5.52 -23.77 1.05
N ASP A 365 6.49 -23.21 1.74
CA ASP A 365 6.51 -23.04 3.20
C ASP A 365 6.87 -21.61 3.58
N HIS A 366 6.11 -21.07 4.52
CA HIS A 366 6.48 -19.87 5.26
C HIS A 366 6.18 -20.11 6.73
N GLY A 367 7.18 -19.99 7.57
CA GLY A 367 7.02 -20.22 9.00
C GLY A 367 7.68 -19.10 9.82
N ARG A 368 6.95 -18.59 10.81
CA ARG A 368 7.37 -17.53 11.70
C ARG A 368 6.98 -17.80 13.15
N SER A 369 7.73 -17.21 14.12
CA SER A 369 7.30 -17.18 15.53
C SER A 369 5.96 -16.48 15.67
N SER A 370 5.10 -16.99 16.56
CA SER A 370 3.84 -16.35 16.92
C SER A 370 4.00 -15.29 18.02
N GLU A 371 5.19 -15.16 18.61
CA GLU A 371 5.50 -14.12 19.57
C GLU A 371 5.50 -12.76 18.85
N ASP A 372 4.75 -11.80 19.35
CA ASP A 372 4.60 -10.44 18.82
C ASP A 372 4.02 -10.36 17.39
N LEU A 373 3.26 -11.38 16.97
CA LEU A 373 2.66 -11.42 15.65
C LEU A 373 1.53 -10.39 15.55
N ASP A 374 1.63 -9.50 14.58
CA ASP A 374 0.59 -8.51 14.27
C ASP A 374 -0.12 -8.79 12.92
N VAL A 375 -1.26 -8.14 12.72
CA VAL A 375 -2.08 -8.29 11.50
C VAL A 375 -1.31 -7.90 10.24
N SER A 376 -0.43 -6.88 10.31
CA SER A 376 0.37 -6.41 9.17
C SER A 376 1.35 -7.47 8.69
N GLU A 377 1.98 -8.14 9.63
CA GLU A 377 2.96 -9.18 9.36
C GLU A 377 2.31 -10.44 8.77
N VAL A 378 1.14 -10.84 9.32
CA VAL A 378 0.35 -11.94 8.76
C VAL A 378 -0.16 -11.58 7.37
N CYS A 379 -0.61 -10.35 7.15
CA CYS A 379 -1.03 -9.86 5.84
C CYS A 379 0.10 -9.95 4.80
N LYS A 380 1.31 -9.52 5.16
CA LYS A 380 2.49 -9.63 4.29
C LYS A 380 2.82 -11.08 3.96
N ALA A 381 2.76 -11.98 4.95
CA ALA A 381 2.96 -13.40 4.74
C ALA A 381 1.90 -14.01 3.80
N PHE A 382 0.64 -13.61 3.95
CA PHE A 382 -0.45 -14.03 3.08
C PHE A 382 -0.25 -13.56 1.64
N LEU A 383 0.12 -12.30 1.43
CA LEU A 383 0.39 -11.76 0.10
C LEU A 383 1.60 -12.43 -0.55
N ALA A 384 2.69 -12.65 0.20
CA ALA A 384 3.86 -13.34 -0.31
C ALA A 384 3.55 -14.79 -0.71
N MET A 385 2.77 -15.52 0.09
CA MET A 385 2.35 -16.88 -0.24
C MET A 385 1.39 -16.91 -1.44
N ALA A 386 0.44 -15.98 -1.52
CA ALA A 386 -0.47 -15.87 -2.66
C ALA A 386 0.29 -15.60 -3.96
N ASP A 387 1.25 -14.67 -3.95
CA ASP A 387 2.09 -14.35 -5.10
C ASP A 387 2.93 -15.56 -5.53
N ALA A 388 3.55 -16.27 -4.58
CA ALA A 388 4.31 -17.48 -4.87
C ALA A 388 3.43 -18.57 -5.50
N VAL A 389 2.22 -18.80 -4.96
CA VAL A 389 1.28 -19.79 -5.52
C VAL A 389 0.85 -19.39 -6.92
N ASP A 390 0.47 -18.14 -7.15
CA ASP A 390 -0.02 -17.68 -8.45
C ASP A 390 1.10 -17.62 -9.50
N SER A 391 2.33 -17.20 -9.12
CA SER A 391 3.44 -17.00 -10.05
C SER A 391 4.17 -18.28 -10.43
N TYR A 392 4.39 -19.19 -9.48
CA TYR A 392 5.27 -20.35 -9.71
C TYR A 392 4.55 -21.67 -9.92
N ARG A 393 3.30 -21.84 -9.40
CA ARG A 393 2.58 -23.09 -9.54
C ARG A 393 2.38 -23.53 -11.00
N ALA A 394 2.00 -22.62 -11.88
CA ALA A 394 1.78 -22.95 -13.29
C ALA A 394 3.08 -23.32 -14.02
N GLN A 395 4.22 -22.78 -13.58
CA GLN A 395 5.53 -23.10 -14.11
C GLN A 395 6.00 -24.46 -13.60
N LEU A 396 5.86 -24.70 -12.29
CA LEU A 396 6.20 -25.97 -11.65
C LEU A 396 5.36 -27.14 -12.20
N LYS A 397 4.05 -26.94 -12.34
CA LYS A 397 3.16 -27.97 -12.88
C LYS A 397 3.59 -28.44 -14.28
N ARG A 398 4.05 -27.55 -15.14
CA ARG A 398 4.58 -27.88 -16.46
C ARG A 398 5.87 -28.70 -16.40
N HIS A 399 6.70 -28.53 -15.38
CA HIS A 399 7.91 -29.32 -15.18
C HIS A 399 7.62 -30.68 -14.54
N LEU A 400 6.59 -30.79 -13.70
CA LEU A 400 6.20 -32.03 -13.04
C LEU A 400 5.35 -32.96 -13.94
N GLU A 401 4.76 -32.44 -15.01
CA GLU A 401 3.95 -33.21 -15.97
C GLU A 401 4.71 -33.53 -17.28
N ALA A 402 5.95 -33.06 -17.44
CA ALA A 402 6.80 -33.26 -18.62
C ALA A 402 7.72 -34.46 -18.47
#